data_a66c51339796024c3f1f672783b03bee
#
_entry.id   a66c51339796024c3f1f672783b03bee
#
_cell.length_a   1.000
_cell.length_b   1.000
_cell.length_c   1.000
_cell.angle_alpha   90.00
_cell.angle_beta   90.00
_cell.angle_gamma   90.00
#
_symmetry.space_group_name_H-M   'P 1'
#
loop_
_entity.id
_entity.type
_entity.pdbx_description
1 polymer ?
#
loop_
_entity_poly.entity_id
_entity_poly.type
_entity_poly.pdbx_seq_one_letter_code
_entity_poly.pdbx_strand_id
1 'polypeptide(L)'
;MAIVGLTGAAITLWLGMMWAPSVSIAAFKAPEAQRIFYWHVPSAWAAMIAFGMLFVGSIMWFFKRSEWAWRLHVASSEAGLATGLMCVWSGCIWGAAEWGVPWDWTDIRLNTFAMLTLLSLYLVLGRRSQPDGVETRDTFAAFGMYGFVLVPVTYIATRLWQIRHPGPVVATSEGSLNSDMSIVLFIGAVSFTVLIIGYVMAGMRLTELEMRLEDLQNQYEERVQ
;
A
#
# COMPACT_ATOMS: atom_id res chain seq x y z
N MET A 1 0.22 -3.30 -18.05
CA MET A 1 -0.38 -2.44 -16.98
C MET A 1 0.69 -1.92 -16.02
N ALA A 2 1.52 -2.75 -15.40
CA ALA A 2 2.54 -2.28 -14.44
C ALA A 2 3.49 -1.20 -15.02
N ILE A 3 4.00 -1.39 -16.24
CA ILE A 3 4.87 -0.41 -16.93
C ILE A 3 4.13 0.93 -17.13
N VAL A 4 2.87 0.90 -17.57
CA VAL A 4 2.05 2.10 -17.76
C VAL A 4 1.85 2.84 -16.44
N GLY A 5 1.50 2.09 -15.37
CA GLY A 5 1.38 2.67 -14.03
C GLY A 5 2.68 3.27 -13.51
N LEU A 6 3.82 2.59 -13.72
CA LEU A 6 5.13 3.10 -13.32
C LEU A 6 5.51 4.37 -14.08
N THR A 7 5.26 4.40 -15.39
CA THR A 7 5.47 5.61 -16.21
C THR A 7 4.60 6.77 -15.71
N GLY A 8 3.32 6.50 -15.42
CA GLY A 8 2.41 7.49 -14.86
C GLY A 8 2.83 7.98 -13.47
N ALA A 9 3.34 7.09 -12.61
CA ALA A 9 3.89 7.47 -11.30
C ALA A 9 5.13 8.37 -11.43
N ALA A 10 6.03 8.07 -12.38
CA ALA A 10 7.19 8.91 -12.67
C ALA A 10 6.77 10.30 -13.21
N ILE A 11 5.77 10.36 -14.10
CA ILE A 11 5.20 11.62 -14.58
C ILE A 11 4.57 12.40 -13.41
N THR A 12 3.82 11.73 -12.53
CA THR A 12 3.22 12.37 -11.35
C THR A 12 4.29 12.98 -10.45
N LEU A 13 5.38 12.25 -10.19
CA LEU A 13 6.50 12.74 -9.40
C LEU A 13 7.13 13.99 -10.06
N TRP A 14 7.39 13.94 -11.37
CA TRP A 14 7.93 15.08 -12.10
C TRP A 14 7.01 16.30 -12.06
N LEU A 15 5.70 16.11 -12.32
CA LEU A 15 4.71 17.19 -12.26
C LEU A 15 4.61 17.78 -10.85
N GLY A 16 4.59 16.94 -9.82
CA GLY A 16 4.51 17.37 -8.42
C GLY A 16 5.73 18.16 -7.97
N MET A 17 6.92 17.75 -8.41
CA MET A 17 8.17 18.40 -8.01
C MET A 17 8.47 19.68 -8.83
N MET A 18 8.12 19.72 -10.11
CA MET A 18 8.57 20.76 -11.03
C MET A 18 7.46 21.71 -11.49
N TRP A 19 6.22 21.23 -11.62
CA TRP A 19 5.13 22.01 -12.22
C TRP A 19 4.08 22.47 -11.22
N ALA A 20 3.73 21.65 -10.21
CA ALA A 20 2.70 21.99 -9.24
C ALA A 20 3.09 23.26 -8.46
N PRO A 21 2.14 24.17 -8.20
CA PRO A 21 2.41 25.40 -7.44
C PRO A 21 2.80 25.06 -5.99
N SER A 22 3.64 25.91 -5.39
CA SER A 22 3.98 25.82 -3.98
C SER A 22 2.79 26.23 -3.10
N VAL A 23 2.68 25.62 -1.92
CA VAL A 23 1.69 26.03 -0.91
C VAL A 23 2.09 27.33 -0.23
N SER A 24 1.10 27.98 0.41
CA SER A 24 1.36 29.24 1.16
C SER A 24 2.28 28.97 2.37
N ILE A 25 3.29 29.82 2.51
CA ILE A 25 4.20 29.84 3.68
C ILE A 25 3.43 30.03 5.00
N ALA A 26 2.26 30.70 4.96
CA ALA A 26 1.44 30.88 6.16
C ALA A 26 0.79 29.57 6.66
N ALA A 27 0.65 28.56 5.78
CA ALA A 27 0.01 27.30 6.12
C ALA A 27 0.99 26.20 6.55
N PHE A 28 2.25 26.28 6.10
CA PHE A 28 3.26 25.23 6.30
C PHE A 28 4.60 25.80 6.76
N LYS A 29 5.23 25.12 7.70
CA LYS A 29 6.57 25.44 8.19
C LYS A 29 7.65 25.13 7.14
N ALA A 30 7.42 24.08 6.36
CA ALA A 30 8.30 23.65 5.27
C ALA A 30 7.50 23.54 3.94
N PRO A 31 7.14 24.66 3.27
CA PRO A 31 6.24 24.67 2.11
C PRO A 31 6.74 23.82 0.94
N GLU A 32 8.04 23.79 0.68
CA GLU A 32 8.60 22.99 -0.41
C GLU A 32 8.58 21.48 -0.11
N ALA A 33 8.67 21.07 1.17
CA ALA A 33 8.54 19.68 1.57
C ALA A 33 7.13 19.13 1.32
N GLN A 34 6.12 20.02 1.20
CA GLN A 34 4.75 19.62 0.84
C GLN A 34 4.68 18.90 -0.52
N ARG A 35 5.63 19.12 -1.43
CA ARG A 35 5.67 18.46 -2.74
C ARG A 35 5.74 16.95 -2.64
N ILE A 36 6.21 16.39 -1.52
CA ILE A 36 6.18 14.94 -1.25
C ILE A 36 4.75 14.38 -1.22
N PHE A 37 3.74 15.22 -1.02
CA PHE A 37 2.32 14.90 -1.07
C PHE A 37 1.91 14.15 -2.34
N TYR A 38 2.47 14.54 -3.50
CA TYR A 38 2.16 13.91 -4.79
C TYR A 38 2.72 12.50 -4.95
N TRP A 39 3.57 12.07 -4.03
CA TRP A 39 4.05 10.70 -3.90
C TRP A 39 3.39 9.99 -2.73
N HIS A 40 3.31 10.65 -1.60
CA HIS A 40 2.80 10.11 -0.34
C HIS A 40 1.33 9.69 -0.44
N VAL A 41 0.46 10.57 -0.90
CA VAL A 41 -0.98 10.31 -0.96
C VAL A 41 -1.33 9.22 -1.99
N PRO A 42 -0.80 9.21 -3.22
CA PRO A 42 -1.00 8.09 -4.13
C PRO A 42 -0.43 6.77 -3.63
N SER A 43 0.70 6.78 -2.90
CA SER A 43 1.24 5.55 -2.27
C SER A 43 0.31 5.02 -1.18
N ALA A 44 -0.21 5.89 -0.32
CA ALA A 44 -1.20 5.52 0.70
C ALA A 44 -2.48 4.96 0.07
N TRP A 45 -2.96 5.58 -1.00
CA TRP A 45 -4.11 5.12 -1.77
C TRP A 45 -3.88 3.71 -2.36
N ALA A 46 -2.73 3.49 -3.00
CA ALA A 46 -2.36 2.19 -3.54
C ALA A 46 -2.23 1.11 -2.45
N ALA A 47 -1.66 1.47 -1.29
CA ALA A 47 -1.58 0.57 -0.14
C ALA A 47 -2.97 0.15 0.35
N MET A 48 -3.92 1.07 0.45
CA MET A 48 -5.30 0.75 0.84
C MET A 48 -5.98 -0.20 -0.16
N ILE A 49 -5.75 -0.01 -1.47
CA ILE A 49 -6.22 -0.94 -2.50
C ILE A 49 -5.59 -2.32 -2.30
N ALA A 50 -4.28 -2.39 -2.07
CA ALA A 50 -3.58 -3.65 -1.83
C ALA A 50 -4.09 -4.38 -0.59
N PHE A 51 -4.32 -3.67 0.52
CA PHE A 51 -4.92 -4.25 1.74
C PHE A 51 -6.35 -4.73 1.51
N GLY A 52 -7.13 -4.02 0.70
CA GLY A 52 -8.46 -4.48 0.27
C GLY A 52 -8.40 -5.78 -0.54
N MET A 53 -7.47 -5.88 -1.50
CA MET A 53 -7.26 -7.11 -2.27
C MET A 53 -6.73 -8.24 -1.39
N LEU A 54 -5.83 -7.95 -0.44
CA LEU A 54 -5.34 -8.91 0.55
C LEU A 54 -6.50 -9.50 1.37
N PHE A 55 -7.41 -8.65 1.85
CA PHE A 55 -8.60 -9.08 2.57
C PHE A 55 -9.50 -9.99 1.73
N VAL A 56 -9.78 -9.59 0.48
CA VAL A 56 -10.58 -10.42 -0.45
C VAL A 56 -9.91 -11.77 -0.70
N GLY A 57 -8.61 -11.79 -0.98
CA GLY A 57 -7.86 -13.02 -1.16
C GLY A 57 -7.90 -13.91 0.08
N SER A 58 -7.73 -13.32 1.26
CA SER A 58 -7.76 -14.02 2.55
C SER A 58 -9.13 -14.66 2.83
N ILE A 59 -10.22 -13.91 2.71
CA ILE A 59 -11.59 -14.43 2.89
C ILE A 59 -11.88 -15.54 1.88
N MET A 60 -11.59 -15.32 0.61
CA MET A 60 -11.89 -16.29 -0.43
C MET A 60 -11.06 -17.57 -0.26
N TRP A 61 -9.81 -17.47 0.18
CA TRP A 61 -9.03 -18.64 0.56
C TRP A 61 -9.69 -19.37 1.74
N PHE A 62 -9.97 -18.67 2.82
CA PHE A 62 -10.48 -19.27 4.07
C PHE A 62 -11.78 -20.03 3.86
N PHE A 63 -12.72 -19.50 3.04
CA PHE A 63 -14.03 -20.12 2.82
C PHE A 63 -14.12 -21.00 1.58
N LYS A 64 -13.30 -20.78 0.55
CA LYS A 64 -13.42 -21.49 -0.74
C LYS A 64 -12.21 -22.32 -1.11
N ARG A 65 -11.11 -22.22 -0.41
CA ARG A 65 -9.85 -22.94 -0.70
C ARG A 65 -9.38 -22.79 -2.16
N SER A 66 -9.59 -21.63 -2.73
CA SER A 66 -9.27 -21.34 -4.13
C SER A 66 -7.81 -20.95 -4.29
N GLU A 67 -7.06 -21.63 -5.16
CA GLU A 67 -5.67 -21.26 -5.48
C GLU A 67 -5.56 -19.85 -6.06
N TRP A 68 -6.55 -19.39 -6.81
CA TRP A 68 -6.63 -18.01 -7.26
C TRP A 68 -6.66 -17.03 -6.08
N ALA A 69 -7.43 -17.35 -5.04
CA ALA A 69 -7.54 -16.53 -3.85
C ALA A 69 -6.22 -16.49 -3.06
N TRP A 70 -5.53 -17.64 -2.97
CA TRP A 70 -4.21 -17.67 -2.34
C TRP A 70 -3.19 -16.83 -3.10
N ARG A 71 -3.12 -16.94 -4.42
CA ARG A 71 -2.27 -16.10 -5.26
C ARG A 71 -2.58 -14.61 -5.09
N LEU A 72 -3.87 -14.25 -5.00
CA LEU A 72 -4.26 -12.86 -4.71
C LEU A 72 -3.77 -12.43 -3.33
N HIS A 73 -3.92 -13.25 -2.29
CA HIS A 73 -3.41 -13.00 -0.94
C HIS A 73 -1.90 -12.71 -0.96
N VAL A 74 -1.13 -13.59 -1.58
CA VAL A 74 0.34 -13.49 -1.68
C VAL A 74 0.75 -12.21 -2.39
N ALA A 75 0.28 -12.00 -3.61
CA ALA A 75 0.64 -10.83 -4.41
C ALA A 75 0.21 -9.51 -3.75
N SER A 76 -0.95 -9.49 -3.09
CA SER A 76 -1.46 -8.30 -2.41
C SER A 76 -0.70 -7.99 -1.11
N SER A 77 -0.21 -9.01 -0.38
CA SER A 77 0.64 -8.78 0.79
C SER A 77 1.97 -8.14 0.40
N GLU A 78 2.59 -8.58 -0.70
CA GLU A 78 3.83 -7.98 -1.25
C GLU A 78 3.59 -6.54 -1.75
N ALA A 79 2.47 -6.32 -2.44
CA ALA A 79 2.05 -5.01 -2.92
C ALA A 79 1.77 -4.04 -1.75
N GLY A 80 1.08 -4.51 -0.71
CA GLY A 80 0.80 -3.75 0.51
C GLY A 80 2.08 -3.38 1.26
N LEU A 81 3.05 -4.29 1.33
CA LEU A 81 4.36 -4.02 1.91
C LEU A 81 5.10 -2.92 1.13
N ALA A 82 5.21 -3.06 -0.19
CA ALA A 82 5.95 -2.10 -1.02
C ALA A 82 5.33 -0.69 -0.93
N THR A 83 4.03 -0.57 -1.15
CA THR A 83 3.32 0.73 -1.12
C THR A 83 3.18 1.29 0.29
N GLY A 84 3.02 0.43 1.29
CA GLY A 84 3.03 0.80 2.70
C GLY A 84 4.37 1.42 3.13
N LEU A 85 5.49 0.79 2.76
CA LEU A 85 6.83 1.35 3.00
C LEU A 85 7.03 2.68 2.29
N MET A 86 6.61 2.81 1.03
CA MET A 86 6.67 4.09 0.30
C MET A 86 5.92 5.20 1.05
N CYS A 87 4.74 4.91 1.57
CA CYS A 87 3.93 5.86 2.34
C CYS A 87 4.60 6.21 3.67
N VAL A 88 5.04 5.22 4.45
CA VAL A 88 5.70 5.43 5.75
C VAL A 88 6.97 6.27 5.60
N TRP A 89 7.87 5.90 4.67
CA TRP A 89 9.11 6.65 4.43
C TRP A 89 8.87 8.09 4.01
N SER A 90 7.99 8.31 3.04
CA SER A 90 7.65 9.67 2.58
C SER A 90 6.99 10.49 3.70
N GLY A 91 6.15 9.87 4.52
CA GLY A 91 5.54 10.49 5.69
C GLY A 91 6.57 10.88 6.76
N CYS A 92 7.56 10.03 7.04
CA CYS A 92 8.67 10.34 7.96
C CYS A 92 9.50 11.52 7.48
N ILE A 93 9.80 11.60 6.18
CA ILE A 93 10.58 12.70 5.60
C ILE A 93 9.79 14.02 5.74
N TRP A 94 8.51 14.01 5.38
CA TRP A 94 7.66 15.18 5.50
C TRP A 94 7.48 15.59 6.97
N GLY A 95 7.20 14.64 7.88
CA GLY A 95 7.04 14.90 9.31
C GLY A 95 8.29 15.50 9.94
N ALA A 96 9.48 15.04 9.57
CA ALA A 96 10.72 15.62 10.03
C ALA A 96 10.88 17.09 9.59
N ALA A 97 10.51 17.41 8.35
CA ALA A 97 10.59 18.77 7.81
C ALA A 97 9.52 19.71 8.41
N GLU A 98 8.27 19.24 8.49
CA GLU A 98 7.12 20.06 8.87
C GLU A 98 6.93 20.13 10.39
N TRP A 99 7.07 18.99 11.09
CA TRP A 99 6.81 18.88 12.53
C TRP A 99 8.09 18.94 13.38
N GLY A 100 9.26 18.72 12.76
CA GLY A 100 10.56 18.60 13.45
C GLY A 100 10.80 17.21 14.03
N VAL A 101 9.87 16.26 13.82
CA VAL A 101 10.00 14.85 14.23
C VAL A 101 9.50 13.96 13.09
N PRO A 102 10.22 12.85 12.79
CA PRO A 102 9.81 11.96 11.68
C PRO A 102 8.58 11.12 12.02
N TRP A 103 8.25 10.96 13.30
CA TRP A 103 7.16 10.11 13.76
C TRP A 103 6.54 10.62 15.06
N ASP A 104 5.23 10.54 15.16
CA ASP A 104 4.50 10.83 16.39
C ASP A 104 3.73 9.57 16.87
N TRP A 105 4.22 8.98 17.94
CA TRP A 105 3.62 7.78 18.55
C TRP A 105 2.23 8.01 19.15
N THR A 106 1.80 9.25 19.30
CA THR A 106 0.45 9.60 19.78
C THR A 106 -0.57 9.67 18.65
N ASP A 107 -0.13 9.71 17.39
CA ASP A 107 -1.03 9.74 16.23
C ASP A 107 -1.48 8.31 15.86
N ILE A 108 -2.76 8.03 16.14
CA ILE A 108 -3.37 6.71 15.90
C ILE A 108 -3.27 6.29 14.44
N ARG A 109 -3.41 7.23 13.50
CA ARG A 109 -3.35 6.93 12.06
C ARG A 109 -1.96 6.49 11.62
N LEU A 110 -0.90 7.19 12.06
CA LEU A 110 0.46 6.78 11.74
C LEU A 110 0.71 5.36 12.24
N ASN A 111 0.36 5.11 13.51
CA ASN A 111 0.59 3.81 14.14
C ASN A 111 -0.22 2.69 13.48
N THR A 112 -1.51 2.89 13.20
CA THR A 112 -2.34 1.87 12.55
C THR A 112 -1.90 1.58 11.12
N PHE A 113 -1.46 2.60 10.37
CA PHE A 113 -0.90 2.40 9.03
C PHE A 113 0.44 1.67 9.06
N ALA A 114 1.31 1.99 10.03
CA ALA A 114 2.56 1.24 10.23
C ALA A 114 2.28 -0.21 10.61
N MET A 115 1.29 -0.48 11.46
CA MET A 115 0.89 -1.85 11.81
C MET A 115 0.40 -2.65 10.59
N LEU A 116 -0.36 -2.04 9.68
CA LEU A 116 -0.74 -2.67 8.41
C LEU A 116 0.48 -3.02 7.55
N THR A 117 1.45 -2.10 7.47
CA THR A 117 2.70 -2.32 6.74
C THR A 117 3.54 -3.44 7.36
N LEU A 118 3.65 -3.47 8.70
CA LEU A 118 4.35 -4.53 9.44
C LEU A 118 3.62 -5.87 9.33
N LEU A 119 2.30 -5.88 9.30
CA LEU A 119 1.52 -7.09 9.02
C LEU A 119 1.87 -7.65 7.64
N SER A 120 1.91 -6.79 6.60
CA SER A 120 2.32 -7.23 5.27
C SER A 120 3.75 -7.78 5.27
N LEU A 121 4.68 -7.17 6.01
CA LEU A 121 6.03 -7.69 6.20
C LEU A 121 6.02 -9.08 6.83
N TYR A 122 5.23 -9.27 7.89
CA TYR A 122 5.04 -10.57 8.54
C TYR A 122 4.51 -11.62 7.56
N LEU A 123 3.48 -11.29 6.77
CA LEU A 123 2.89 -12.20 5.79
C LEU A 123 3.92 -12.60 4.71
N VAL A 124 4.71 -11.65 4.22
CA VAL A 124 5.73 -11.91 3.19
C VAL A 124 6.88 -12.76 3.74
N LEU A 125 7.45 -12.41 4.88
CA LEU A 125 8.58 -13.14 5.47
C LEU A 125 8.15 -14.47 6.06
N GLY A 126 7.01 -14.53 6.75
CA GLY A 126 6.47 -15.73 7.36
C GLY A 126 6.18 -16.81 6.31
N ARG A 127 5.55 -16.44 5.20
CA ARG A 127 5.32 -17.36 4.07
C ARG A 127 6.61 -17.98 3.53
N ARG A 128 7.67 -17.20 3.42
CA ARG A 128 8.97 -17.67 2.91
C ARG A 128 9.75 -18.54 3.89
N SER A 129 9.41 -18.48 5.17
CA SER A 129 10.13 -19.19 6.25
C SER A 129 9.42 -20.47 6.72
N GLN A 130 8.22 -20.76 6.22
CA GLN A 130 7.43 -21.92 6.61
C GLN A 130 7.11 -22.81 5.39
N PRO A 131 6.99 -24.14 5.59
CA PRO A 131 6.56 -25.04 4.51
C PRO A 131 5.16 -24.63 4.03
N ASP A 132 4.92 -24.72 2.73
CA ASP A 132 3.59 -24.50 2.17
C ASP A 132 2.65 -25.65 2.58
N GLY A 133 1.41 -25.30 2.87
CA GLY A 133 0.39 -26.24 3.30
C GLY A 133 -0.88 -25.53 3.75
N VAL A 134 -1.96 -26.28 3.82
CA VAL A 134 -3.29 -25.72 4.14
C VAL A 134 -3.29 -25.02 5.48
N GLU A 135 -2.65 -25.57 6.51
CA GLU A 135 -2.59 -25.00 7.86
C GLU A 135 -1.83 -23.66 7.89
N THR A 136 -0.68 -23.62 7.17
CA THR A 136 0.12 -22.39 7.03
C THR A 136 -0.68 -21.31 6.29
N ARG A 137 -1.32 -21.69 5.18
CA ARG A 137 -2.15 -20.75 4.39
C ARG A 137 -3.35 -20.25 5.19
N ASP A 138 -3.98 -21.09 6.01
CA ASP A 138 -5.10 -20.71 6.90
C ASP A 138 -4.66 -19.68 7.92
N THR A 139 -3.51 -19.90 8.52
CA THR A 139 -2.93 -18.98 9.50
C THR A 139 -2.69 -17.61 8.86
N PHE A 140 -2.04 -17.54 7.71
CA PHE A 140 -1.77 -16.27 7.04
C PHE A 140 -3.05 -15.61 6.50
N ALA A 141 -4.02 -16.39 6.00
CA ALA A 141 -5.32 -15.84 5.61
C ALA A 141 -6.08 -15.24 6.79
N ALA A 142 -6.02 -15.89 7.97
CA ALA A 142 -6.61 -15.33 9.19
C ALA A 142 -5.96 -13.98 9.57
N PHE A 143 -4.64 -13.88 9.53
CA PHE A 143 -3.95 -12.60 9.77
C PHE A 143 -4.32 -11.53 8.73
N GLY A 144 -4.46 -11.89 7.45
CA GLY A 144 -4.90 -10.97 6.40
C GLY A 144 -6.33 -10.47 6.60
N MET A 145 -7.23 -11.32 7.11
CA MET A 145 -8.60 -10.92 7.45
C MET A 145 -8.65 -10.00 8.66
N TYR A 146 -8.03 -10.39 9.77
CA TYR A 146 -8.07 -9.61 11.01
C TYR A 146 -7.32 -8.28 10.87
N GLY A 147 -6.20 -8.27 10.15
CA GLY A 147 -5.44 -7.05 9.91
C GLY A 147 -6.22 -5.99 9.15
N PHE A 148 -7.18 -6.40 8.31
CA PHE A 148 -8.02 -5.46 7.56
C PHE A 148 -8.86 -4.55 8.47
N VAL A 149 -9.14 -4.94 9.72
CA VAL A 149 -9.83 -4.07 10.70
C VAL A 149 -9.08 -2.75 10.91
N LEU A 150 -7.75 -2.76 10.76
CA LEU A 150 -6.95 -1.54 10.86
C LEU A 150 -7.21 -0.54 9.72
N VAL A 151 -7.71 -0.97 8.56
CA VAL A 151 -8.02 -0.08 7.43
C VAL A 151 -9.13 0.92 7.78
N PRO A 152 -10.33 0.52 8.20
CA PRO A 152 -11.34 1.47 8.65
C PRO A 152 -10.90 2.26 9.89
N VAL A 153 -10.14 1.67 10.81
CA VAL A 153 -9.62 2.40 11.98
C VAL A 153 -8.69 3.52 11.53
N THR A 154 -7.75 3.26 10.63
CA THR A 154 -6.87 4.27 10.06
C THR A 154 -7.66 5.38 9.36
N TYR A 155 -8.68 5.01 8.57
CA TYR A 155 -9.53 5.98 7.87
C TYR A 155 -10.34 6.85 8.84
N ILE A 156 -10.94 6.26 9.88
CA ILE A 156 -11.72 6.98 10.90
C ILE A 156 -10.81 7.88 11.73
N ALA A 157 -9.61 7.40 12.10
CA ALA A 157 -8.63 8.18 12.85
C ALA A 157 -8.24 9.46 12.12
N THR A 158 -8.17 9.45 10.78
CA THR A 158 -7.90 10.66 9.99
C THR A 158 -8.98 11.73 10.09
N ARG A 159 -10.17 11.38 10.56
CA ARG A 159 -11.31 12.30 10.65
C ARG A 159 -11.62 12.74 12.08
N LEU A 160 -11.40 11.88 13.06
CA LEU A 160 -11.80 12.11 14.43
C LEU A 160 -10.64 12.55 15.35
N TRP A 161 -9.41 12.13 15.05
CA TRP A 161 -8.23 12.36 15.91
C TRP A 161 -7.07 12.96 15.13
N GLN A 162 -7.29 14.12 14.52
CA GLN A 162 -6.24 14.83 13.80
C GLN A 162 -5.49 15.73 14.77
N ILE A 163 -4.30 15.33 15.21
CA ILE A 163 -3.47 16.16 16.08
C ILE A 163 -2.54 17.04 15.24
N ARG A 164 -1.92 16.51 14.20
CA ARG A 164 -0.90 17.24 13.40
C ARG A 164 -1.08 17.08 11.89
N HIS A 165 -1.57 15.97 11.44
CA HIS A 165 -1.67 15.71 10.01
C HIS A 165 -2.83 16.49 9.38
N PRO A 166 -2.63 17.10 8.20
CA PRO A 166 -3.70 17.80 7.48
C PRO A 166 -4.91 16.87 7.26
N GLY A 167 -6.10 17.43 7.41
CA GLY A 167 -7.35 16.76 7.09
C GLY A 167 -7.46 16.37 5.62
N PRO A 168 -8.53 15.66 5.23
CA PRO A 168 -8.77 15.34 3.83
C PRO A 168 -8.89 16.64 3.03
N VAL A 169 -7.94 16.89 2.13
CA VAL A 169 -7.92 18.08 1.27
C VAL A 169 -8.73 17.89 -0.01
N VAL A 170 -9.20 16.65 -0.26
CA VAL A 170 -10.06 16.30 -1.39
C VAL A 170 -11.50 16.26 -0.92
N ALA A 171 -12.39 16.95 -1.64
CA ALA A 171 -13.84 17.01 -1.38
C ALA A 171 -14.27 17.79 -0.11
N THR A 172 -13.49 18.74 0.37
CA THR A 172 -13.91 19.67 1.42
C THR A 172 -14.04 21.09 0.85
N SER A 173 -15.09 21.81 1.28
CA SER A 173 -15.35 23.19 0.85
C SER A 173 -14.37 24.20 1.47
N GLU A 174 -13.72 23.84 2.56
CA GLU A 174 -12.73 24.68 3.25
C GLU A 174 -11.33 24.05 3.07
N GLY A 175 -10.46 24.73 2.31
CA GLY A 175 -9.09 24.27 2.06
C GLY A 175 -8.92 23.40 0.82
N SER A 176 -9.75 23.62 -0.21
CA SER A 176 -9.60 22.92 -1.50
C SER A 176 -8.22 23.18 -2.11
N LEU A 177 -7.59 22.12 -2.59
CA LEU A 177 -6.39 22.23 -3.41
C LEU A 177 -6.65 23.16 -4.60
N ASN A 178 -5.64 23.92 -5.00
CA ASN A 178 -5.63 24.62 -6.30
C ASN A 178 -5.92 23.59 -7.41
N SER A 179 -6.56 24.03 -8.51
CA SER A 179 -6.91 23.13 -9.62
C SER A 179 -5.72 22.36 -10.17
N ASP A 180 -4.55 23.00 -10.30
CA ASP A 180 -3.33 22.38 -10.81
C ASP A 180 -2.81 21.29 -9.85
N MET A 181 -2.85 21.55 -8.55
CA MET A 181 -2.51 20.56 -7.52
C MET A 181 -3.46 19.35 -7.58
N SER A 182 -4.75 19.62 -7.75
CA SER A 182 -5.79 18.56 -7.86
C SER A 182 -5.59 17.69 -9.10
N ILE A 183 -5.20 18.29 -10.23
CA ILE A 183 -4.90 17.55 -11.47
C ILE A 183 -3.72 16.60 -11.25
N VAL A 184 -2.62 17.08 -10.67
CA VAL A 184 -1.44 16.25 -10.40
C VAL A 184 -1.79 15.11 -9.44
N LEU A 185 -2.55 15.40 -8.39
CA LEU A 185 -3.00 14.38 -7.44
C LEU A 185 -3.89 13.32 -8.12
N PHE A 186 -4.81 13.74 -8.99
CA PHE A 186 -5.68 12.83 -9.73
C PHE A 186 -4.88 11.93 -10.69
N ILE A 187 -3.94 12.51 -11.44
CA ILE A 187 -3.01 11.74 -12.28
C ILE A 187 -2.26 10.71 -11.43
N GLY A 188 -1.78 11.11 -10.25
CA GLY A 188 -1.12 10.22 -9.30
C GLY A 188 -2.01 9.08 -8.83
N ALA A 189 -3.22 9.39 -8.40
CA ALA A 189 -4.18 8.38 -7.94
C ALA A 189 -4.50 7.34 -9.03
N VAL A 190 -4.74 7.79 -10.26
CA VAL A 190 -4.97 6.88 -11.41
C VAL A 190 -3.72 6.06 -11.72
N SER A 191 -2.56 6.70 -11.79
CA SER A 191 -1.29 6.04 -12.11
C SER A 191 -0.92 4.95 -11.09
N PHE A 192 -1.03 5.25 -9.80
CA PHE A 192 -0.77 4.30 -8.74
C PHE A 192 -1.84 3.20 -8.66
N THR A 193 -3.10 3.48 -9.03
CA THR A 193 -4.13 2.45 -9.16
C THR A 193 -3.79 1.47 -10.29
N VAL A 194 -3.39 1.97 -11.46
CA VAL A 194 -2.97 1.10 -12.58
C VAL A 194 -1.70 0.33 -12.22
N LEU A 195 -0.75 0.98 -11.52
CA LEU A 195 0.47 0.35 -11.05
C LEU A 195 0.19 -0.81 -10.10
N ILE A 196 -0.62 -0.59 -9.06
CA ILE A 196 -0.88 -1.59 -8.04
C ILE A 196 -1.65 -2.79 -8.60
N ILE A 197 -2.65 -2.55 -9.45
CA ILE A 197 -3.38 -3.62 -10.12
C ILE A 197 -2.43 -4.43 -11.02
N GLY A 198 -1.62 -3.75 -11.82
CA GLY A 198 -0.63 -4.40 -12.69
C GLY A 198 0.43 -5.18 -11.91
N TYR A 199 0.87 -4.66 -10.78
CA TYR A 199 1.81 -5.35 -9.88
C TYR A 199 1.19 -6.62 -9.29
N VAL A 200 -0.02 -6.53 -8.73
CA VAL A 200 -0.72 -7.69 -8.15
C VAL A 200 -0.99 -8.76 -9.21
N MET A 201 -1.43 -8.38 -10.41
CA MET A 201 -1.61 -9.33 -11.51
C MET A 201 -0.31 -10.05 -11.90
N ALA A 202 0.80 -9.34 -11.96
CA ALA A 202 2.11 -9.92 -12.25
C ALA A 202 2.58 -10.84 -11.11
N GLY A 203 2.40 -10.43 -9.86
CA GLY A 203 2.70 -11.23 -8.67
C GLY A 203 1.88 -12.51 -8.60
N MET A 204 0.58 -12.45 -8.87
CA MET A 204 -0.26 -13.64 -8.96
C MET A 204 0.23 -14.63 -10.02
N ARG A 205 0.71 -14.12 -11.16
CA ARG A 205 1.27 -14.97 -12.22
C ARG A 205 2.60 -15.57 -11.79
N LEU A 206 3.44 -14.83 -11.12
CA LEU A 206 4.70 -15.31 -10.58
C LEU A 206 4.46 -16.45 -9.56
N THR A 207 3.57 -16.23 -8.59
CA THR A 207 3.20 -17.25 -7.60
C THR A 207 2.64 -18.52 -8.27
N GLU A 208 1.85 -18.38 -9.34
CA GLU A 208 1.36 -19.53 -10.11
C GLU A 208 2.52 -20.32 -10.75
N LEU A 209 3.52 -19.64 -11.29
CA LEU A 209 4.68 -20.29 -11.89
C LEU A 209 5.58 -20.96 -10.85
N GLU A 210 5.76 -20.33 -9.69
CA GLU A 210 6.49 -20.92 -8.56
C GLU A 210 5.84 -22.24 -8.11
N MET A 211 4.53 -22.24 -7.87
CA MET A 211 3.78 -23.43 -7.47
C MET A 211 3.88 -24.55 -8.51
N ARG A 212 3.77 -24.23 -9.81
CA ARG A 212 3.94 -25.22 -10.89
C ARG A 212 5.35 -25.80 -10.95
N LEU A 213 6.36 -24.98 -10.67
CA LEU A 213 7.75 -25.44 -10.63
C LEU A 213 7.97 -26.42 -9.48
N GLU A 214 7.45 -26.10 -8.29
CA GLU A 214 7.51 -26.99 -7.12
C GLU A 214 6.82 -28.33 -7.39
N ASP A 215 5.63 -28.31 -8.00
CA ASP A 215 4.92 -29.53 -8.38
C ASP A 215 5.74 -30.42 -9.35
N LEU A 216 6.40 -29.80 -10.34
CA LEU A 216 7.24 -30.52 -11.30
C LEU A 216 8.50 -31.10 -10.64
N GLN A 217 9.10 -30.37 -9.71
CA GLN A 217 10.26 -30.86 -8.95
C GLN A 217 9.89 -32.08 -8.10
N ASN A 218 8.78 -32.02 -7.38
CA ASN A 218 8.27 -33.11 -6.56
C ASN A 218 8.00 -34.37 -7.41
N GLN A 219 7.34 -34.21 -8.57
CA GLN A 219 7.08 -35.33 -9.51
C GLN A 219 8.37 -35.93 -10.07
N TYR A 220 9.39 -35.12 -10.29
CA TYR A 220 10.69 -35.63 -10.75
C TYR A 220 11.39 -36.44 -9.66
N GLU A 221 11.40 -35.95 -8.43
CA GLU A 221 12.00 -36.63 -7.28
C GLU A 221 11.33 -37.97 -7.00
N GLU A 222 9.99 -38.06 -7.08
CA GLU A 222 9.23 -39.30 -6.94
C GLU A 222 9.54 -40.34 -8.02
N ARG A 223 9.94 -39.92 -9.23
CA ARG A 223 10.29 -40.83 -10.33
C ARG A 223 11.71 -41.39 -10.27
N VAL A 224 12.58 -40.71 -9.55
CA VAL A 224 14.00 -41.04 -9.46
C VAL A 224 14.30 -41.94 -8.24
N GLN A 225 13.37 -41.98 -7.27
CA GLN A 225 13.39 -42.91 -6.13
C GLN A 225 12.81 -44.28 -6.52
#